data_4b6ff48417c1149f8684d27048abf433
#
_entry.id   4b6ff48417c1149f8684d27048abf433
#
_cell.length_a   1.000
_cell.length_b   1.000
_cell.length_c   1.000
_cell.angle_alpha   90.00
_cell.angle_beta   90.00
_cell.angle_gamma   90.00
#
_symmetry.space_group_name_H-M   'P 1'
#
loop_
_entity.id
_entity.type
_entity.pdbx_description
1 polymer ?
#
loop_
_entity_poly.entity_id
_entity_poly.type
_entity_poly.pdbx_seq_one_letter_code
_entity_poly.pdbx_strand_id
1 'polypeptide(L)'
;MKKPGISIILTAYKEPKTISRAIEQILKNNLSHYELIVTAPDDETLDAAKKYSKKIKNLILFKDKGEGKPAALTDAFKIAKGNILVLTDGDIYIKENSIDELIKHFSDPKVGAVSGHPVPVEEKTKMMGYWAHVLMDIAHKIRKERDRKNKFLFCTGYLFAMRNNLVDEIPSSVLDDSYISQIIWQKSYKIKYEENAIAFIKNPNSFKDWIKQKKRNTFGEFQLKKTGKSSMRGFKEESSGALKIFAYPKNITQIFWLSLLIFARLYVWINAVYNAKIKKSHMKKVWVRVETTK
;
A
#
# COMPACT_ATOMS: atom_id res chain seq x y z
N MET A 1 17.83 22.51 16.05
CA MET A 1 16.51 21.84 16.18
C MET A 1 16.74 20.36 16.49
N LYS A 2 15.95 19.76 17.40
CA LYS A 2 16.02 18.31 17.62
C LYS A 2 15.67 17.58 16.33
N LYS A 3 16.41 16.50 16.01
CA LYS A 3 16.12 15.61 14.86
C LYS A 3 14.71 15.06 14.98
N PRO A 4 13.87 15.07 13.92
CA PRO A 4 12.51 14.50 13.99
C PRO A 4 12.59 13.00 14.32
N GLY A 5 11.68 12.53 15.16
CA GLY A 5 11.58 11.10 15.48
C GLY A 5 10.95 10.30 14.32
N ILE A 6 10.08 10.95 13.54
CA ILE A 6 9.26 10.36 12.50
C ILE A 6 9.36 11.20 11.23
N SER A 7 9.54 10.54 10.08
CA SER A 7 9.34 11.14 8.75
C SER A 7 8.10 10.53 8.11
N ILE A 8 7.08 11.33 7.85
CA ILE A 8 5.90 10.91 7.09
C ILE A 8 6.19 11.21 5.62
N ILE A 9 6.17 10.18 4.78
CA ILE A 9 6.40 10.29 3.34
C ILE A 9 5.06 10.11 2.63
N LEU A 10 4.61 11.16 1.96
CA LEU A 10 3.37 11.23 1.21
C LEU A 10 3.70 11.31 -0.27
N THR A 11 3.54 10.19 -0.98
CA THR A 11 3.78 10.12 -2.43
C THR A 11 2.51 10.47 -3.20
N ALA A 12 2.63 11.34 -4.21
CA ALA A 12 1.51 11.77 -5.03
C ALA A 12 1.90 11.88 -6.52
N TYR A 13 0.93 11.72 -7.40
CA TYR A 13 1.12 11.89 -8.84
C TYR A 13 -0.12 12.50 -9.48
N LYS A 14 -0.07 13.80 -9.80
CA LYS A 14 -1.19 14.58 -10.33
C LYS A 14 -2.44 14.50 -9.44
N GLU A 15 -2.26 14.87 -8.18
CA GLU A 15 -3.28 14.73 -7.13
C GLU A 15 -3.58 16.05 -6.36
N PRO A 16 -3.69 17.21 -7.02
CA PRO A 16 -3.90 18.49 -6.35
C PRO A 16 -5.22 18.53 -5.54
N LYS A 17 -6.22 17.73 -5.94
CA LYS A 17 -7.53 17.69 -5.25
C LYS A 17 -7.53 16.82 -3.98
N THR A 18 -6.77 15.73 -3.97
CA THR A 18 -6.79 14.74 -2.86
C THR A 18 -5.73 15.01 -1.80
N ILE A 19 -4.57 15.55 -2.21
CA ILE A 19 -3.41 15.78 -1.35
C ILE A 19 -3.74 16.63 -0.11
N SER A 20 -4.54 17.67 -0.28
CA SER A 20 -4.95 18.55 0.83
C SER A 20 -5.70 17.77 1.90
N ARG A 21 -6.67 16.96 1.50
CA ARG A 21 -7.43 16.10 2.43
C ARG A 21 -6.56 15.04 3.09
N ALA A 22 -5.61 14.45 2.35
CA ALA A 22 -4.66 13.50 2.92
C ALA A 22 -3.82 14.15 4.03
N ILE A 23 -3.30 15.37 3.79
CA ILE A 23 -2.55 16.14 4.79
C ILE A 23 -3.43 16.47 6.01
N GLU A 24 -4.67 16.87 5.81
CA GLU A 24 -5.61 17.16 6.91
C GLU A 24 -5.87 15.94 7.79
N GLN A 25 -5.94 14.74 7.22
CA GLN A 25 -6.08 13.52 8.01
C GLN A 25 -4.79 13.18 8.78
N ILE A 26 -3.61 13.44 8.19
CA ILE A 26 -2.33 13.30 8.90
C ILE A 26 -2.28 14.22 10.12
N LEU A 27 -2.72 15.47 9.97
CA LEU A 27 -2.74 16.48 11.05
C LEU A 27 -3.67 16.12 12.22
N LYS A 28 -4.62 15.19 12.04
CA LYS A 28 -5.48 14.70 13.14
C LYS A 28 -4.78 13.67 14.04
N ASN A 29 -3.59 13.19 13.66
CA ASN A 29 -2.79 12.33 14.50
C ASN A 29 -1.97 13.20 15.48
N ASN A 30 -1.91 12.81 16.75
CA ASN A 30 -1.26 13.58 17.80
C ASN A 30 0.27 13.38 17.79
N LEU A 31 0.91 13.84 16.73
CA LEU A 31 2.32 13.60 16.48
C LEU A 31 3.20 14.74 17.04
N SER A 32 4.15 14.38 17.88
CA SER A 32 5.23 15.28 18.31
C SER A 32 6.51 15.00 17.53
N HIS A 33 7.25 16.05 17.16
CA HIS A 33 8.57 15.95 16.53
C HIS A 33 8.63 15.13 15.23
N TYR A 34 7.74 15.41 14.28
CA TYR A 34 7.73 14.80 12.96
C TYR A 34 8.13 15.80 11.86
N GLU A 35 8.49 15.28 10.71
CA GLU A 35 8.53 15.99 9.44
C GLU A 35 7.54 15.34 8.45
N LEU A 36 6.97 16.15 7.55
CA LEU A 36 6.15 15.67 6.45
C LEU A 36 6.88 15.95 5.13
N ILE A 37 7.21 14.89 4.42
CA ILE A 37 7.82 14.94 3.09
C ILE A 37 6.72 14.63 2.07
N VAL A 38 6.36 15.62 1.26
CA VAL A 38 5.44 15.43 0.13
C VAL A 38 6.28 15.34 -1.13
N THR A 39 6.21 14.20 -1.83
CA THR A 39 6.91 14.00 -3.10
C THR A 39 5.90 13.87 -4.24
N ALA A 40 6.07 14.67 -5.27
CA ALA A 40 5.28 14.64 -6.50
C ALA A 40 6.09 15.21 -7.67
N PRO A 41 5.87 14.74 -8.92
CA PRO A 41 6.57 15.29 -10.08
C PRO A 41 5.92 16.58 -10.63
N ASP A 42 4.69 16.90 -10.22
CA ASP A 42 3.92 18.03 -10.74
C ASP A 42 3.78 19.16 -9.71
N ASP A 43 3.88 20.39 -10.20
CA ASP A 43 3.82 21.59 -9.37
C ASP A 43 2.45 21.82 -8.77
N GLU A 44 1.36 21.47 -9.48
CA GLU A 44 -0.02 21.67 -8.99
C GLU A 44 -0.26 20.90 -7.67
N THR A 45 0.25 19.67 -7.59
CA THR A 45 0.17 18.84 -6.37
C THR A 45 1.02 19.43 -5.25
N LEU A 46 2.26 19.86 -5.55
CA LEU A 46 3.15 20.47 -4.56
C LEU A 46 2.62 21.82 -4.06
N ASP A 47 2.05 22.65 -4.94
CA ASP A 47 1.43 23.94 -4.55
C ASP A 47 0.21 23.74 -3.66
N ALA A 48 -0.60 22.70 -3.91
CA ALA A 48 -1.70 22.36 -3.03
C ALA A 48 -1.20 21.97 -1.62
N ALA A 49 -0.09 21.22 -1.53
CA ALA A 49 0.54 20.85 -0.27
C ALA A 49 1.21 22.05 0.43
N LYS A 50 1.80 22.99 -0.33
CA LYS A 50 2.48 24.19 0.18
C LYS A 50 1.58 25.08 1.05
N LYS A 51 0.26 25.03 0.84
CA LYS A 51 -0.71 25.79 1.65
C LYS A 51 -0.67 25.42 3.14
N TYR A 52 -0.12 24.25 3.46
CA TYR A 52 0.03 23.75 4.84
C TYR A 52 1.35 24.15 5.51
N SER A 53 2.25 24.89 4.84
CA SER A 53 3.56 25.31 5.39
C SER A 53 3.48 26.12 6.69
N LYS A 54 2.38 26.88 6.90
CA LYS A 54 2.14 27.59 8.16
C LYS A 54 1.68 26.67 9.30
N LYS A 55 1.06 25.53 8.99
CA LYS A 55 0.55 24.56 9.98
C LYS A 55 1.57 23.47 10.31
N ILE A 56 2.45 23.14 9.36
CA ILE A 56 3.43 22.06 9.49
C ILE A 56 4.84 22.66 9.45
N LYS A 57 5.45 22.76 10.64
CA LYS A 57 6.76 23.42 10.81
C LYS A 57 7.87 22.80 9.97
N ASN A 58 7.86 21.46 9.82
CA ASN A 58 8.87 20.71 9.07
C ASN A 58 8.23 20.08 7.82
N LEU A 59 7.56 20.87 7.01
CA LEU A 59 7.05 20.45 5.69
C LEU A 59 8.19 20.54 4.67
N ILE A 60 8.44 19.43 3.99
CA ILE A 60 9.41 19.33 2.89
C ILE A 60 8.62 18.99 1.62
N LEU A 61 8.71 19.84 0.62
CA LEU A 61 8.14 19.63 -0.71
C LEU A 61 9.26 19.17 -1.63
N PHE A 62 9.16 17.96 -2.14
CA PHE A 62 10.19 17.35 -2.99
C PHE A 62 9.64 17.06 -4.38
N LYS A 63 10.15 17.76 -5.38
CA LYS A 63 9.80 17.52 -6.79
C LYS A 63 10.60 16.33 -7.31
N ASP A 64 9.95 15.18 -7.46
CA ASP A 64 10.59 13.99 -8.00
C ASP A 64 10.64 14.01 -9.54
N LYS A 65 11.36 13.06 -10.13
CA LYS A 65 11.59 12.98 -11.58
C LYS A 65 10.44 12.37 -12.37
N GLY A 66 9.34 11.95 -11.73
CA GLY A 66 8.23 11.27 -12.39
C GLY A 66 8.55 9.86 -12.89
N GLU A 67 9.60 9.23 -12.38
CA GLU A 67 10.04 7.88 -12.78
C GLU A 67 9.24 6.77 -12.10
N GLY A 68 8.21 7.14 -11.32
CA GLY A 68 7.29 6.25 -10.62
C GLY A 68 7.55 6.19 -9.11
N LYS A 69 6.58 5.62 -8.37
CA LYS A 69 6.60 5.57 -6.90
C LYS A 69 7.88 4.96 -6.30
N PRO A 70 8.46 3.85 -6.83
CA PRO A 70 9.72 3.32 -6.30
C PRO A 70 10.87 4.33 -6.31
N ALA A 71 11.03 5.11 -7.39
CA ALA A 71 12.06 6.13 -7.50
C ALA A 71 11.78 7.30 -6.54
N ALA A 72 10.53 7.79 -6.49
CA ALA A 72 10.13 8.85 -5.57
C ALA A 72 10.38 8.47 -4.10
N LEU A 73 10.06 7.22 -3.69
CA LEU A 73 10.35 6.72 -2.35
C LEU A 73 11.85 6.61 -2.09
N THR A 74 12.63 6.10 -3.06
CA THR A 74 14.09 6.01 -2.94
C THR A 74 14.72 7.38 -2.67
N ASP A 75 14.28 8.41 -3.39
CA ASP A 75 14.79 9.76 -3.18
C ASP A 75 14.28 10.36 -1.87
N ALA A 76 13.03 10.10 -1.47
CA ALA A 76 12.48 10.54 -0.19
C ALA A 76 13.21 9.90 1.01
N PHE A 77 13.65 8.64 0.90
CA PHE A 77 14.43 7.97 1.97
C PHE A 77 15.77 8.67 2.22
N LYS A 78 16.43 9.17 1.17
CA LYS A 78 17.72 9.89 1.29
C LYS A 78 17.62 11.19 2.07
N ILE A 79 16.48 11.87 2.02
CA ILE A 79 16.26 13.17 2.68
C ILE A 79 15.54 13.04 4.03
N ALA A 80 14.92 11.90 4.29
CA ALA A 80 14.20 11.64 5.54
C ALA A 80 15.15 11.56 6.75
N LYS A 81 14.85 12.32 7.80
CA LYS A 81 15.68 12.44 9.00
C LYS A 81 15.17 11.66 10.19
N GLY A 82 13.89 11.23 10.15
CA GLY A 82 13.26 10.45 11.21
C GLY A 82 13.85 9.05 11.36
N ASN A 83 13.81 8.50 12.55
CA ASN A 83 14.22 7.12 12.81
C ASN A 83 13.17 6.12 12.30
N ILE A 84 11.92 6.55 12.22
CA ILE A 84 10.79 5.79 11.68
C ILE A 84 10.24 6.54 10.47
N LEU A 85 10.03 5.81 9.37
CA LEU A 85 9.38 6.29 8.17
C LEU A 85 7.94 5.78 8.16
N VAL A 86 6.97 6.67 7.98
CA VAL A 86 5.56 6.34 7.74
C VAL A 86 5.25 6.64 6.29
N LEU A 87 4.80 5.64 5.54
CA LEU A 87 4.57 5.75 4.10
C LEU A 87 3.07 5.68 3.80
N THR A 88 2.58 6.63 3.00
CA THR A 88 1.20 6.67 2.50
C THR A 88 1.13 7.41 1.17
N ASP A 89 -0.03 7.40 0.50
CA ASP A 89 -0.24 8.05 -0.79
C ASP A 89 -1.16 9.28 -0.67
N GLY A 90 -1.05 10.20 -1.62
CA GLY A 90 -1.80 11.47 -1.65
C GLY A 90 -3.31 11.33 -1.87
N ASP A 91 -3.80 10.15 -2.20
CA ASP A 91 -5.21 9.80 -2.34
C ASP A 91 -5.74 8.89 -1.21
N ILE A 92 -4.92 8.63 -0.19
CA ILE A 92 -5.28 7.79 0.96
C ILE A 92 -5.64 8.65 2.16
N TYR A 93 -6.74 8.30 2.81
CA TYR A 93 -7.23 9.00 4.00
C TYR A 93 -7.06 8.11 5.22
N ILE A 94 -6.15 8.49 6.10
CA ILE A 94 -5.89 7.73 7.33
C ILE A 94 -6.87 8.15 8.43
N LYS A 95 -7.27 7.20 9.26
CA LYS A 95 -8.07 7.46 10.45
C LYS A 95 -7.20 8.18 11.49
N GLU A 96 -7.83 8.98 12.32
CA GLU A 96 -7.21 9.59 13.51
C GLU A 96 -6.49 8.54 14.36
N ASN A 97 -5.34 8.88 14.92
CA ASN A 97 -4.44 8.02 15.71
C ASN A 97 -3.83 6.81 14.95
N SER A 98 -4.06 6.67 13.64
CA SER A 98 -3.52 5.53 12.88
C SER A 98 -1.99 5.51 12.83
N ILE A 99 -1.35 6.69 12.81
CA ILE A 99 0.12 6.76 12.83
C ILE A 99 0.65 6.39 14.21
N ASP A 100 0.01 6.86 15.28
CA ASP A 100 0.36 6.52 16.67
C ASP A 100 0.27 5.01 16.89
N GLU A 101 -0.80 4.38 16.36
CA GLU A 101 -0.97 2.92 16.41
C GLU A 101 0.16 2.17 15.69
N LEU A 102 0.66 2.68 14.57
CA LEU A 102 1.81 2.06 13.89
C LEU A 102 3.11 2.20 14.69
N ILE A 103 3.39 3.42 15.18
CA ILE A 103 4.70 3.72 15.78
C ILE A 103 4.90 3.06 17.15
N LYS A 104 3.85 2.78 17.92
CA LYS A 104 3.95 2.13 19.23
C LYS A 104 4.69 0.78 19.19
N HIS A 105 4.62 0.06 18.08
CA HIS A 105 5.26 -1.23 17.90
C HIS A 105 6.80 -1.16 17.81
N PHE A 106 7.37 0.00 17.50
CA PHE A 106 8.82 0.17 17.36
C PHE A 106 9.55 0.29 18.70
N SER A 107 8.84 0.21 19.83
CA SER A 107 9.44 -0.04 21.13
C SER A 107 10.15 -1.41 21.19
N ASP A 108 9.69 -2.43 20.45
CA ASP A 108 10.43 -3.68 20.21
C ASP A 108 11.51 -3.43 19.12
N PRO A 109 12.81 -3.50 19.47
CA PRO A 109 13.90 -3.29 18.50
C PRO A 109 13.91 -4.33 17.37
N LYS A 110 13.28 -5.48 17.54
CA LYS A 110 13.14 -6.54 16.53
C LYS A 110 12.08 -6.24 15.48
N VAL A 111 11.21 -5.24 15.69
CA VAL A 111 10.21 -4.83 14.72
C VAL A 111 10.86 -3.89 13.69
N GLY A 112 10.88 -4.30 12.43
CA GLY A 112 11.42 -3.52 11.32
C GLY A 112 10.35 -2.77 10.53
N ALA A 113 9.12 -3.33 10.47
CA ALA A 113 7.98 -2.67 9.82
C ALA A 113 6.65 -3.04 10.49
N VAL A 114 5.65 -2.18 10.29
CA VAL A 114 4.28 -2.37 10.79
C VAL A 114 3.31 -2.01 9.66
N SER A 115 2.50 -2.97 9.21
CA SER A 115 1.47 -2.77 8.19
C SER A 115 0.18 -2.26 8.82
N GLY A 116 -0.42 -1.24 8.24
CA GLY A 116 -1.77 -0.80 8.58
C GLY A 116 -2.85 -1.65 7.92
N HIS A 117 -4.10 -1.26 8.18
CA HIS A 117 -5.35 -1.93 7.77
C HIS A 117 -6.08 -1.11 6.70
N PRO A 118 -6.02 -1.48 5.41
CA PRO A 118 -6.81 -0.82 4.39
C PRO A 118 -8.28 -1.22 4.46
N VAL A 119 -9.17 -0.22 4.51
CA VAL A 119 -10.62 -0.38 4.58
C VAL A 119 -11.26 0.29 3.35
N PRO A 120 -12.01 -0.46 2.52
CA PRO A 120 -12.72 0.09 1.37
C PRO A 120 -13.80 1.09 1.78
N VAL A 121 -13.94 2.19 1.02
CA VAL A 121 -15.01 3.19 1.23
C VAL A 121 -16.27 2.89 0.43
N GLU A 122 -16.22 1.95 -0.51
CA GLU A 122 -17.35 1.58 -1.36
C GLU A 122 -18.47 0.89 -0.59
N GLU A 123 -19.71 1.08 -1.03
CA GLU A 123 -20.88 0.39 -0.49
C GLU A 123 -20.87 -1.10 -0.85
N LYS A 124 -21.12 -1.97 0.12
CA LYS A 124 -21.25 -3.44 -0.08
C LYS A 124 -22.48 -3.83 -0.90
N THR A 125 -23.41 -2.91 -1.14
CA THR A 125 -24.64 -3.10 -1.91
C THR A 125 -24.42 -3.12 -3.42
N LYS A 126 -23.23 -2.73 -3.89
CA LYS A 126 -22.81 -2.75 -5.30
C LYS A 126 -21.76 -3.82 -5.52
N MET A 127 -21.77 -4.50 -6.66
CA MET A 127 -20.87 -5.62 -6.97
C MET A 127 -19.38 -5.27 -6.76
N MET A 128 -18.93 -4.12 -7.29
CA MET A 128 -17.51 -3.73 -7.15
C MET A 128 -17.13 -3.43 -5.70
N GLY A 129 -18.01 -2.78 -4.95
CA GLY A 129 -17.83 -2.56 -3.51
C GLY A 129 -17.83 -3.87 -2.71
N TYR A 130 -18.75 -4.77 -3.00
CA TYR A 130 -18.77 -6.11 -2.41
C TYR A 130 -17.41 -6.82 -2.65
N TRP A 131 -16.88 -6.81 -3.89
CA TRP A 131 -15.60 -7.39 -4.22
C TRP A 131 -14.43 -6.73 -3.46
N ALA A 132 -14.46 -5.40 -3.34
CA ALA A 132 -13.44 -4.68 -2.58
C ALA A 132 -13.41 -5.14 -1.12
N HIS A 133 -14.56 -5.19 -0.46
CA HIS A 133 -14.66 -5.64 0.94
C HIS A 133 -14.26 -7.11 1.11
N VAL A 134 -14.74 -8.03 0.25
CA VAL A 134 -14.34 -9.44 0.31
C VAL A 134 -12.82 -9.60 0.26
N LEU A 135 -12.17 -8.94 -0.70
CA LEU A 135 -10.72 -9.06 -0.88
C LEU A 135 -9.92 -8.41 0.27
N MET A 136 -10.38 -7.28 0.80
CA MET A 136 -9.70 -6.61 1.90
C MET A 136 -9.90 -7.32 3.23
N ASP A 137 -11.09 -7.85 3.50
CA ASP A 137 -11.37 -8.67 4.70
C ASP A 137 -10.54 -9.96 4.72
N ILE A 138 -10.35 -10.60 3.56
CA ILE A 138 -9.47 -11.75 3.44
C ILE A 138 -8.02 -11.37 3.73
N ALA A 139 -7.55 -10.28 3.12
CA ALA A 139 -6.20 -9.79 3.33
C ALA A 139 -5.96 -9.39 4.80
N HIS A 140 -6.96 -8.79 5.46
CA HIS A 140 -6.96 -8.50 6.90
C HIS A 140 -6.78 -9.77 7.72
N LYS A 141 -7.64 -10.78 7.51
CA LYS A 141 -7.58 -12.05 8.25
C LYS A 141 -6.23 -12.76 8.06
N ILE A 142 -5.70 -12.77 6.83
CA ILE A 142 -4.40 -13.38 6.53
C ILE A 142 -3.28 -12.65 7.27
N ARG A 143 -3.24 -11.31 7.22
CA ARG A 143 -2.20 -10.53 7.92
C ARG A 143 -2.26 -10.75 9.43
N LYS A 144 -3.45 -10.68 10.01
CA LYS A 144 -3.68 -10.90 11.45
C LYS A 144 -3.21 -12.30 11.89
N GLU A 145 -3.52 -13.33 11.11
CA GLU A 145 -3.10 -14.69 11.41
C GLU A 145 -1.57 -14.87 11.29
N ARG A 146 -0.96 -14.28 10.25
CA ARG A 146 0.49 -14.37 10.02
C ARG A 146 1.27 -13.60 11.09
N ASP A 147 0.80 -12.42 11.49
CA ASP A 147 1.38 -11.66 12.59
C ASP A 147 1.33 -12.46 13.92
N ARG A 148 0.16 -13.00 14.28
CA ARG A 148 0.01 -13.84 15.48
C ARG A 148 0.98 -15.03 15.50
N LYS A 149 1.27 -15.61 14.31
CA LYS A 149 2.20 -16.73 14.16
C LYS A 149 3.66 -16.32 13.92
N ASN A 150 3.99 -15.04 14.04
CA ASN A 150 5.31 -14.49 13.68
C ASN A 150 5.82 -14.96 12.31
N LYS A 151 4.92 -15.04 11.32
CA LYS A 151 5.25 -15.41 9.93
C LYS A 151 5.41 -14.15 9.08
N PHE A 152 6.23 -14.26 8.05
CA PHE A 152 6.38 -13.19 7.05
C PHE A 152 5.02 -12.69 6.54
N LEU A 153 4.82 -11.38 6.51
CA LEU A 153 3.66 -10.74 5.89
C LEU A 153 4.12 -9.53 5.05
N PHE A 154 3.38 -9.21 4.00
CA PHE A 154 3.59 -7.97 3.27
C PHE A 154 2.89 -6.79 3.94
N CYS A 155 3.61 -5.69 4.05
CA CYS A 155 2.99 -4.41 4.33
C CYS A 155 2.00 -4.04 3.22
N THR A 156 0.98 -3.29 3.57
CA THR A 156 0.10 -2.69 2.57
C THR A 156 0.73 -1.42 2.02
N GLY A 157 0.68 -1.22 0.70
CA GLY A 157 1.18 0.00 0.07
C GLY A 157 0.38 1.26 0.38
N TYR A 158 -0.74 1.14 1.10
CA TYR A 158 -1.62 2.27 1.44
C TYR A 158 -1.21 3.00 2.72
N LEU A 159 -0.78 2.25 3.75
CA LEU A 159 -0.29 2.82 5.01
C LEU A 159 0.58 1.78 5.72
N PHE A 160 1.83 2.10 5.96
CA PHE A 160 2.72 1.30 6.79
C PHE A 160 3.86 2.15 7.35
N ALA A 161 4.49 1.67 8.41
CA ALA A 161 5.68 2.29 8.96
C ALA A 161 6.86 1.32 8.92
N MET A 162 8.08 1.85 8.84
CA MET A 162 9.31 1.06 8.89
C MET A 162 10.44 1.82 9.58
N ARG A 163 11.45 1.09 10.09
CA ARG A 163 12.69 1.75 10.54
C ARG A 163 13.42 2.34 9.35
N ASN A 164 13.95 3.54 9.53
CA ASN A 164 14.82 4.18 8.53
C ASN A 164 16.10 3.35 8.35
N ASN A 165 16.76 3.50 7.21
CA ASN A 165 18.02 2.83 6.84
C ASN A 165 17.94 1.29 6.73
N LEU A 166 16.74 0.69 6.65
CA LEU A 166 16.59 -0.73 6.35
C LEU A 166 16.52 -1.01 4.85
N VAL A 167 16.09 -0.03 4.06
CA VAL A 167 15.96 -0.12 2.60
C VAL A 167 16.52 1.17 1.99
N ASP A 168 17.56 1.04 1.17
CA ASP A 168 18.24 2.17 0.56
C ASP A 168 17.65 2.53 -0.80
N GLU A 169 17.32 1.51 -1.61
CA GLU A 169 16.82 1.69 -2.98
C GLU A 169 15.74 0.67 -3.31
N ILE A 170 14.75 1.10 -4.10
CA ILE A 170 13.65 0.25 -4.58
C ILE A 170 13.74 0.16 -6.11
N PRO A 171 13.95 -1.04 -6.68
CA PRO A 171 13.97 -1.22 -8.13
C PRO A 171 12.63 -0.84 -8.78
N SER A 172 12.67 -0.14 -9.91
CA SER A 172 11.47 0.28 -10.65
C SER A 172 10.65 -0.88 -11.24
N SER A 173 11.20 -2.09 -11.22
CA SER A 173 10.57 -3.29 -11.80
C SER A 173 9.67 -4.07 -10.82
N VAL A 174 9.60 -3.68 -9.56
CA VAL A 174 8.87 -4.40 -8.51
C VAL A 174 7.81 -3.52 -7.84
N LEU A 175 6.91 -4.14 -7.07
CA LEU A 175 6.00 -3.44 -6.17
C LEU A 175 6.79 -3.00 -4.92
N ASP A 176 6.73 -1.71 -4.60
CA ASP A 176 7.45 -1.07 -3.51
C ASP A 176 7.15 -1.73 -2.16
N ASP A 177 5.89 -1.88 -1.79
CA ASP A 177 5.45 -2.47 -0.53
C ASP A 177 5.95 -3.91 -0.35
N SER A 178 5.87 -4.70 -1.40
CA SER A 178 6.28 -6.09 -1.40
C SER A 178 7.80 -6.22 -1.33
N TYR A 179 8.54 -5.38 -2.05
CA TYR A 179 9.99 -5.36 -2.03
C TYR A 179 10.53 -4.94 -0.66
N ILE A 180 10.04 -3.81 -0.12
CA ILE A 180 10.41 -3.29 1.21
C ILE A 180 10.20 -4.37 2.28
N SER A 181 9.02 -4.99 2.30
CA SER A 181 8.68 -6.04 3.27
C SER A 181 9.68 -7.20 3.22
N GLN A 182 10.07 -7.60 2.02
CA GLN A 182 11.03 -8.71 1.87
C GLN A 182 12.43 -8.36 2.34
N ILE A 183 12.93 -7.15 2.01
CA ILE A 183 14.26 -6.72 2.48
C ILE A 183 14.29 -6.67 4.01
N ILE A 184 13.25 -6.12 4.63
CA ILE A 184 13.15 -6.05 6.09
C ILE A 184 13.14 -7.44 6.73
N TRP A 185 12.37 -8.37 6.15
CA TRP A 185 12.33 -9.75 6.63
C TRP A 185 13.66 -10.49 6.44
N GLN A 186 14.34 -10.30 5.30
CA GLN A 186 15.66 -10.88 5.03
C GLN A 186 16.75 -10.37 5.99
N LYS A 187 16.58 -9.14 6.50
CA LYS A 187 17.42 -8.59 7.57
C LYS A 187 17.03 -9.10 8.97
N SER A 188 16.22 -10.16 9.05
CA SER A 188 15.76 -10.81 10.30
C SER A 188 14.93 -9.94 11.21
N TYR A 189 14.32 -8.86 10.70
CA TYR A 189 13.34 -8.09 11.44
C TYR A 189 11.95 -8.69 11.32
N LYS A 190 11.14 -8.49 12.36
CA LYS A 190 9.71 -8.81 12.36
C LYS A 190 8.92 -7.75 11.59
N ILE A 191 7.86 -8.21 10.92
CA ILE A 191 6.85 -7.31 10.35
C ILE A 191 5.56 -7.56 11.12
N LYS A 192 5.02 -6.49 11.74
CA LYS A 192 3.78 -6.53 12.51
C LYS A 192 2.58 -6.07 11.68
N TYR A 193 1.39 -6.41 12.12
CA TYR A 193 0.14 -5.94 11.55
C TYR A 193 -0.68 -5.21 12.63
N GLU A 194 -1.03 -3.95 12.38
CA GLU A 194 -1.85 -3.14 13.28
C GLU A 194 -3.24 -2.91 12.67
N GLU A 195 -4.24 -3.57 13.23
CA GLU A 195 -5.63 -3.50 12.72
C GLU A 195 -6.32 -2.15 13.01
N ASN A 196 -5.85 -1.39 14.02
CA ASN A 196 -6.38 -0.08 14.37
C ASN A 196 -5.76 1.06 13.54
N ALA A 197 -4.64 0.82 12.88
CA ALA A 197 -4.04 1.76 11.95
C ALA A 197 -4.78 1.72 10.60
N ILE A 198 -5.91 2.41 10.52
CA ILE A 198 -6.85 2.32 9.40
C ILE A 198 -6.49 3.32 8.31
N ALA A 199 -6.44 2.83 7.06
CA ALA A 199 -6.37 3.61 5.84
C ALA A 199 -7.65 3.40 5.02
N PHE A 200 -8.42 4.45 4.80
CA PHE A 200 -9.58 4.43 3.93
C PHE A 200 -9.14 4.51 2.47
N ILE A 201 -9.51 3.49 1.70
CA ILE A 201 -9.06 3.32 0.31
C ILE A 201 -10.23 3.31 -0.66
N LYS A 202 -10.05 3.97 -1.79
CA LYS A 202 -10.99 3.92 -2.91
C LYS A 202 -10.54 2.86 -3.91
N ASN A 203 -11.44 1.95 -4.25
CA ASN A 203 -11.19 0.86 -5.19
C ASN A 203 -11.78 1.20 -6.58
N PRO A 204 -11.33 0.52 -7.66
CA PRO A 204 -11.95 0.71 -8.97
C PRO A 204 -13.45 0.44 -8.93
N ASN A 205 -14.25 1.35 -9.48
CA ASN A 205 -15.71 1.23 -9.58
C ASN A 205 -16.18 0.57 -10.89
N SER A 206 -15.26 0.29 -11.82
CA SER A 206 -15.53 -0.42 -13.08
C SER A 206 -14.77 -1.74 -13.16
N PHE A 207 -15.39 -2.75 -13.79
CA PHE A 207 -14.75 -4.05 -14.02
C PHE A 207 -13.46 -3.91 -14.85
N LYS A 208 -13.46 -3.04 -15.87
CA LYS A 208 -12.30 -2.78 -16.73
C LYS A 208 -11.09 -2.29 -15.92
N ASP A 209 -11.28 -1.32 -15.05
CA ASP A 209 -10.21 -0.76 -14.22
C ASP A 209 -9.78 -1.70 -13.10
N TRP A 210 -10.73 -2.46 -12.55
CA TRP A 210 -10.41 -3.52 -11.60
C TRP A 210 -9.48 -4.57 -12.22
N ILE A 211 -9.78 -5.05 -13.43
CA ILE A 211 -8.92 -5.99 -14.17
C ILE A 211 -7.52 -5.39 -14.40
N LYS A 212 -7.42 -4.12 -14.83
CA LYS A 212 -6.12 -3.44 -15.01
C LYS A 212 -5.31 -3.44 -13.71
N GLN A 213 -5.93 -3.02 -12.60
CA GLN A 213 -5.27 -2.97 -11.29
C GLN A 213 -4.80 -4.36 -10.83
N LYS A 214 -5.67 -5.38 -10.95
CA LYS A 214 -5.32 -6.73 -10.51
C LYS A 214 -4.24 -7.38 -11.39
N LYS A 215 -4.26 -7.17 -12.71
CA LYS A 215 -3.19 -7.61 -13.62
C LYS A 215 -1.85 -7.00 -13.23
N ARG A 216 -1.79 -5.68 -12.99
CA ARG A 216 -0.58 -4.99 -12.53
C ARG A 216 -0.04 -5.61 -11.25
N ASN A 217 -0.90 -5.78 -10.24
CA ASN A 217 -0.48 -6.28 -8.94
C ASN A 217 0.01 -7.73 -9.03
N THR A 218 -0.73 -8.61 -9.72
CA THR A 218 -0.34 -10.01 -9.89
C THR A 218 0.95 -10.14 -10.70
N PHE A 219 1.12 -9.33 -11.76
CA PHE A 219 2.36 -9.35 -12.54
C PHE A 219 3.57 -8.87 -11.71
N GLY A 220 3.42 -7.84 -10.89
CA GLY A 220 4.47 -7.37 -9.97
C GLY A 220 4.94 -8.45 -9.00
N GLU A 221 4.03 -9.28 -8.48
CA GLU A 221 4.36 -10.43 -7.65
C GLU A 221 5.19 -11.49 -8.42
N PHE A 222 4.88 -11.72 -9.70
CA PHE A 222 5.70 -12.62 -10.53
C PHE A 222 7.12 -12.07 -10.76
N GLN A 223 7.27 -10.75 -10.95
CA GLN A 223 8.60 -10.15 -11.07
C GLN A 223 9.40 -10.30 -9.78
N LEU A 224 8.76 -10.11 -8.65
CA LEU A 224 9.38 -10.29 -7.35
C LEU A 224 9.88 -11.73 -7.13
N LYS A 225 9.10 -12.75 -7.54
CA LYS A 225 9.52 -14.16 -7.50
C LYS A 225 10.77 -14.46 -8.34
N LYS A 226 10.92 -13.79 -9.49
CA LYS A 226 12.11 -13.96 -10.35
C LYS A 226 13.40 -13.50 -9.68
N THR A 227 13.32 -12.61 -8.68
CA THR A 227 14.50 -12.18 -7.91
C THR A 227 14.88 -13.15 -6.78
N GLY A 228 14.33 -14.37 -6.76
CA GLY A 228 14.59 -15.38 -5.72
C GLY A 228 13.87 -15.11 -4.40
N LYS A 229 12.92 -14.16 -4.38
CA LYS A 229 12.23 -13.73 -3.17
C LYS A 229 10.89 -14.46 -3.02
N SER A 230 10.52 -14.85 -1.79
CA SER A 230 9.25 -15.55 -1.54
C SER A 230 8.07 -14.59 -1.74
N SER A 231 6.95 -15.12 -2.24
CA SER A 231 5.70 -14.37 -2.38
C SER A 231 4.67 -14.87 -1.39
N MET A 232 4.00 -13.97 -0.71
CA MET A 232 2.86 -14.28 0.16
C MET A 232 1.54 -14.36 -0.63
N ARG A 233 1.51 -13.79 -1.83
CA ARG A 233 0.32 -13.71 -2.70
C ARG A 233 0.38 -14.73 -3.85
N GLY A 234 0.91 -15.92 -3.58
CA GLY A 234 0.88 -17.02 -4.55
C GLY A 234 -0.54 -17.57 -4.73
N PHE A 235 -0.79 -18.26 -5.85
CA PHE A 235 -2.07 -18.93 -6.11
C PHE A 235 -2.44 -19.89 -4.96
N LYS A 236 -1.46 -20.60 -4.40
CA LYS A 236 -1.65 -21.55 -3.30
C LYS A 236 -2.06 -20.83 -1.99
N GLU A 237 -1.45 -19.69 -1.69
CA GLU A 237 -1.77 -18.89 -0.51
C GLU A 237 -3.14 -18.22 -0.63
N GLU A 238 -3.49 -17.73 -1.81
CA GLU A 238 -4.83 -17.20 -2.08
C GLU A 238 -5.90 -18.29 -2.01
N SER A 239 -5.62 -19.49 -2.55
CA SER A 239 -6.59 -20.61 -2.54
C SER A 239 -6.80 -21.20 -1.15
N SER A 240 -5.81 -21.20 -0.26
CA SER A 240 -6.01 -21.65 1.14
C SER A 240 -6.97 -20.75 1.94
N GLY A 241 -7.09 -19.47 1.55
CA GLY A 241 -8.11 -18.55 2.07
C GLY A 241 -9.47 -18.68 1.38
N ALA A 242 -9.54 -19.36 0.22
CA ALA A 242 -10.73 -19.41 -0.63
C ALA A 242 -11.91 -20.15 0.03
N LEU A 243 -11.67 -21.16 0.87
CA LEU A 243 -12.75 -21.84 1.60
C LEU A 243 -13.51 -20.89 2.54
N LYS A 244 -12.84 -19.92 3.13
CA LYS A 244 -13.48 -18.90 3.98
C LYS A 244 -14.30 -17.87 3.18
N ILE A 245 -14.08 -17.78 1.86
CA ILE A 245 -14.84 -16.91 0.96
C ILE A 245 -16.28 -17.38 0.82
N PHE A 246 -16.53 -18.68 0.80
CA PHE A 246 -17.87 -19.23 0.64
C PHE A 246 -18.84 -18.93 1.80
N ALA A 247 -18.31 -18.60 2.97
CA ALA A 247 -19.12 -18.14 4.11
C ALA A 247 -19.43 -16.62 4.08
N TYR A 248 -18.95 -15.88 3.05
CA TYR A 248 -19.11 -14.42 2.98
C TYR A 248 -20.47 -13.96 2.41
N PRO A 249 -21.06 -14.63 1.40
CA PRO A 249 -22.36 -14.25 0.85
C PRO A 249 -23.50 -14.40 1.85
N LYS A 250 -24.40 -13.40 1.88
CA LYS A 250 -25.61 -13.39 2.72
C LYS A 250 -26.89 -13.59 1.92
N ASN A 251 -26.82 -13.55 0.58
CA ASN A 251 -27.97 -13.73 -0.32
C ASN A 251 -27.50 -14.23 -1.69
N ILE A 252 -28.46 -14.61 -2.55
CA ILE A 252 -28.21 -15.17 -3.88
C ILE A 252 -27.44 -14.22 -4.78
N THR A 253 -27.73 -12.93 -4.73
CA THR A 253 -27.01 -11.92 -5.52
C THR A 253 -25.52 -11.89 -5.15
N GLN A 254 -25.19 -11.98 -3.87
CA GLN A 254 -23.80 -12.01 -3.42
C GLN A 254 -23.10 -13.33 -3.77
N ILE A 255 -23.83 -14.46 -3.82
CA ILE A 255 -23.30 -15.74 -4.33
C ILE A 255 -22.90 -15.56 -5.80
N PHE A 256 -23.77 -14.98 -6.61
CA PHE A 256 -23.50 -14.70 -8.01
C PHE A 256 -22.29 -13.76 -8.18
N TRP A 257 -22.23 -12.66 -7.42
CA TRP A 257 -21.08 -11.74 -7.46
C TRP A 257 -19.78 -12.41 -7.02
N LEU A 258 -19.83 -13.31 -6.03
CA LEU A 258 -18.65 -14.04 -5.59
C LEU A 258 -18.17 -15.01 -6.68
N SER A 259 -19.07 -15.69 -7.37
CA SER A 259 -18.71 -16.57 -8.49
C SER A 259 -18.02 -15.77 -9.60
N LEU A 260 -18.58 -14.60 -9.98
CA LEU A 260 -17.93 -13.71 -10.94
C LEU A 260 -16.52 -13.24 -10.46
N LEU A 261 -16.37 -12.96 -9.16
CA LEU A 261 -15.05 -12.60 -8.60
C LEU A 261 -14.03 -13.72 -8.77
N ILE A 262 -14.44 -14.97 -8.51
CA ILE A 262 -13.56 -16.15 -8.67
C ILE A 262 -13.12 -16.29 -10.13
N PHE A 263 -14.04 -16.21 -11.10
CA PHE A 263 -13.70 -16.27 -12.53
C PHE A 263 -12.82 -15.10 -12.96
N ALA A 264 -13.11 -13.88 -12.50
CA ALA A 264 -12.29 -12.71 -12.78
C ALA A 264 -10.86 -12.85 -12.22
N ARG A 265 -10.72 -13.43 -11.01
CA ARG A 265 -9.39 -13.69 -10.42
C ARG A 265 -8.63 -14.76 -11.20
N LEU A 266 -9.29 -15.86 -11.60
CA LEU A 266 -8.70 -16.87 -12.46
C LEU A 266 -8.18 -16.29 -13.77
N TYR A 267 -9.00 -15.47 -14.45
CA TYR A 267 -8.59 -14.77 -15.67
C TYR A 267 -7.35 -13.88 -15.44
N VAL A 268 -7.31 -13.12 -14.35
CA VAL A 268 -6.16 -12.28 -14.00
C VAL A 268 -4.90 -13.14 -13.82
N TRP A 269 -5.00 -14.28 -13.13
CA TRP A 269 -3.87 -15.19 -12.91
C TRP A 269 -3.37 -15.79 -14.22
N ILE A 270 -4.25 -16.31 -15.06
CA ILE A 270 -3.87 -16.87 -16.38
C ILE A 270 -3.15 -15.80 -17.21
N ASN A 271 -3.70 -14.59 -17.25
CA ASN A 271 -3.11 -13.48 -17.99
C ASN A 271 -1.74 -13.07 -17.43
N ALA A 272 -1.56 -13.05 -16.11
CA ALA A 272 -0.30 -12.73 -15.48
C ALA A 272 0.78 -13.79 -15.76
N VAL A 273 0.42 -15.07 -15.71
CA VAL A 273 1.32 -16.18 -16.07
C VAL A 273 1.74 -16.08 -17.55
N TYR A 274 0.78 -15.84 -18.45
CA TYR A 274 1.05 -15.64 -19.87
C TYR A 274 2.05 -14.51 -20.12
N ASN A 275 1.80 -13.31 -19.53
CA ASN A 275 2.68 -12.16 -19.70
C ASN A 275 4.07 -12.36 -19.05
N ALA A 276 4.13 -13.05 -17.91
CA ALA A 276 5.38 -13.25 -17.20
C ALA A 276 6.26 -14.35 -17.82
N LYS A 277 5.66 -15.46 -18.29
CA LYS A 277 6.40 -16.65 -18.75
C LYS A 277 6.55 -16.69 -20.27
N ILE A 278 5.49 -16.33 -21.02
CA ILE A 278 5.45 -16.47 -22.49
C ILE A 278 5.88 -15.17 -23.14
N LYS A 279 5.21 -14.06 -22.82
CA LYS A 279 5.49 -12.75 -23.46
C LYS A 279 6.72 -12.04 -22.91
N LYS A 280 7.26 -12.47 -21.75
CA LYS A 280 8.42 -11.88 -21.06
C LYS A 280 8.34 -10.35 -20.95
N SER A 281 7.14 -9.84 -20.67
CA SER A 281 6.86 -8.39 -20.59
C SER A 281 7.62 -7.72 -19.45
N HIS A 282 7.95 -6.43 -19.63
CA HIS A 282 8.52 -5.60 -18.56
C HIS A 282 7.42 -4.87 -17.77
N MET A 283 7.66 -4.58 -16.48
CA MET A 283 6.70 -3.93 -15.58
C MET A 283 6.17 -2.60 -16.15
N LYS A 284 7.03 -1.76 -16.74
CA LYS A 284 6.64 -0.48 -17.38
C LYS A 284 5.54 -0.62 -18.44
N LYS A 285 5.47 -1.75 -19.17
CA LYS A 285 4.41 -2.00 -20.19
C LYS A 285 3.08 -2.45 -19.57
N VAL A 286 3.10 -2.95 -18.34
CA VAL A 286 1.91 -3.46 -17.63
C VAL A 286 1.37 -2.41 -16.65
N TRP A 287 2.18 -1.41 -16.33
CA TRP A 287 1.83 -0.37 -15.36
C TRP A 287 0.94 0.71 -16.03
N VAL A 288 -0.36 0.56 -15.86
CA VAL A 288 -1.36 1.52 -16.36
C VAL A 288 -2.06 2.16 -15.17
N ARG A 289 -2.12 3.49 -15.16
CA ARG A 289 -2.86 4.25 -14.13
C ARG A 289 -4.35 3.91 -14.17
N VAL A 290 -4.96 3.80 -13.00
CA VAL A 290 -6.39 3.55 -12.83
C VAL A 290 -7.03 4.83 -12.34
N GLU A 291 -7.78 5.50 -13.23
CA GLU A 291 -8.36 6.83 -12.94
C GLU A 291 -9.54 6.77 -11.96
N THR A 292 -10.30 5.67 -11.94
CA THR A 292 -11.51 5.55 -11.11
C THR A 292 -11.22 5.38 -9.61
N THR A 293 -9.95 5.30 -9.22
CA THR A 293 -9.52 5.27 -7.80
C THR A 293 -9.16 6.66 -7.25
N LYS A 294 -9.28 7.70 -8.07
CA LYS A 294 -8.94 9.09 -7.72
C LYS A 294 -10.17 9.91 -7.33
#